data_2b0b5452889aee2c841aa29de7c49b9f
#
_entry.id   2b0b5452889aee2c841aa29de7c49b9f
#
_cell.length_a   1.000
_cell.length_b   1.000
_cell.length_c   1.000
_cell.angle_alpha   90.00
_cell.angle_beta   90.00
_cell.angle_gamma   90.00
#
_symmetry.space_group_name_H-M   'P 1'
#
loop_
_entity.id
_entity.type
_entity.pdbx_description
1 polymer ?
#
loop_
_entity_poly.entity_id
_entity_poly.type
_entity_poly.pdbx_seq_one_letter_code
_entity_poly.pdbx_strand_id
1 'polypeptide(L)'
;MKEYTGGCHCGAIRFAFHSEESAQMWKCNCSICEMIDYDHLFIKHDLFKLTSGKELIEKYVFETESAKHYFCKLCGIKSFYQPRSHPDSYSIHLKCVDD
;
A
#
# COMPACT_ATOMS: atom_id res chain seq x y z
N MET A 1 -13.68 8.02 -12.33
CA MET A 1 -12.64 7.18 -11.71
C MET A 1 -12.93 5.71 -11.96
N LYS A 2 -11.88 4.95 -12.06
CA LYS A 2 -11.99 3.51 -12.28
C LYS A 2 -11.65 2.79 -10.97
N GLU A 3 -12.33 1.65 -10.72
CA GLU A 3 -12.02 0.82 -9.57
C GLU A 3 -10.93 -0.19 -9.89
N TYR A 4 -9.97 -0.32 -8.98
CA TYR A 4 -8.90 -1.29 -9.07
C TYR A 4 -8.90 -2.17 -7.83
N THR A 5 -8.37 -3.38 -7.96
CA THR A 5 -8.19 -4.29 -6.83
C THR A 5 -6.73 -4.74 -6.76
N GLY A 6 -6.35 -5.19 -5.59
CA GLY A 6 -5.00 -5.68 -5.38
C GLY A 6 -4.88 -6.38 -4.04
N GLY A 7 -3.66 -6.74 -3.69
CA GLY A 7 -3.39 -7.38 -2.42
C GLY A 7 -2.00 -7.98 -2.34
N CYS A 8 -1.78 -8.79 -1.31
CA CYS A 8 -0.49 -9.44 -1.08
C CYS A 8 -0.33 -10.69 -1.95
N HIS A 9 0.87 -11.24 -1.94
CA HIS A 9 1.21 -12.37 -2.80
C HIS A 9 0.37 -13.62 -2.52
N CYS A 10 0.12 -13.92 -1.25
CA CYS A 10 -0.65 -15.13 -0.90
C CYS A 10 -2.16 -14.94 -1.06
N GLY A 11 -2.62 -13.73 -1.30
CA GLY A 11 -4.03 -13.44 -1.51
C GLY A 11 -4.86 -13.28 -0.25
N ALA A 12 -4.26 -13.42 0.93
CA ALA A 12 -5.00 -13.29 2.19
C ALA A 12 -5.44 -11.85 2.45
N ILE A 13 -4.60 -10.88 2.07
CA ILE A 13 -4.93 -9.46 2.18
C ILE A 13 -5.39 -8.98 0.81
N ARG A 14 -6.61 -8.44 0.76
CA ARG A 14 -7.18 -7.88 -0.48
C ARG A 14 -7.76 -6.51 -0.23
N PHE A 15 -7.68 -5.64 -1.23
CA PHE A 15 -8.24 -4.30 -1.15
C PHE A 15 -8.79 -3.87 -2.50
N ALA A 16 -9.58 -2.81 -2.46
CA ALA A 16 -10.10 -2.14 -3.64
C ALA A 16 -9.93 -0.64 -3.47
N PHE A 17 -9.73 0.07 -4.56
CA PHE A 17 -9.61 1.52 -4.50
C PHE A 17 -10.05 2.13 -5.83
N HIS A 18 -10.37 3.43 -5.79
CA HIS A 18 -10.73 4.20 -6.98
C HIS A 18 -9.60 5.16 -7.33
N SER A 19 -9.25 5.24 -8.60
CA SER A 19 -8.18 6.12 -9.07
C SER A 19 -8.43 6.50 -10.52
N GLU A 20 -7.84 7.63 -10.91
CA GLU A 20 -7.78 8.03 -12.32
C GLU A 20 -6.84 7.10 -13.07
N GLU A 21 -7.17 6.79 -14.32
CA GLU A 21 -6.32 5.93 -15.15
C GLU A 21 -4.96 6.56 -15.41
N SER A 22 -4.88 7.88 -15.39
CA SER A 22 -3.65 8.63 -15.64
C SER A 22 -2.88 8.95 -14.36
N ALA A 23 -3.24 8.37 -13.23
CA ALA A 23 -2.56 8.63 -11.97
C ALA A 23 -1.07 8.31 -12.07
N GLN A 24 -0.24 9.20 -11.50
CA GLN A 24 1.20 9.05 -11.58
C GLN A 24 1.74 8.14 -10.49
N MET A 25 2.69 7.31 -10.90
CA MET A 25 3.47 6.51 -9.98
C MET A 25 4.62 7.35 -9.42
N TRP A 26 4.92 7.18 -8.16
CA TRP A 26 6.02 7.89 -7.48
C TRP A 26 7.06 6.89 -7.00
N LYS A 27 8.32 7.27 -7.13
CA LYS A 27 9.43 6.55 -6.49
C LYS A 27 9.80 7.29 -5.23
N CYS A 28 10.02 6.54 -4.15
CA CYS A 28 10.43 7.10 -2.87
C CYS A 28 11.86 6.69 -2.59
N ASN A 29 12.65 7.59 -1.99
CA ASN A 29 14.03 7.28 -1.64
C ASN A 29 14.20 6.88 -0.17
N CYS A 30 13.12 6.54 0.53
CA CYS A 30 13.26 6.02 1.88
C CYS A 30 13.87 4.60 1.83
N SER A 31 14.63 4.26 2.87
CA SER A 31 15.46 3.04 2.85
C SER A 31 14.66 1.77 2.63
N ILE A 32 13.51 1.64 3.28
CA ILE A 32 12.71 0.42 3.16
C ILE A 32 12.03 0.31 1.80
N CYS A 33 11.50 1.41 1.28
CA CYS A 33 10.82 1.40 -0.02
C CYS A 33 11.81 1.14 -1.15
N GLU A 34 13.00 1.72 -1.05
CA GLU A 34 14.05 1.50 -2.03
C GLU A 34 14.53 0.05 -2.03
N MET A 35 14.67 -0.54 -0.84
CA MET A 35 15.12 -1.92 -0.68
C MET A 35 14.18 -2.93 -1.34
N ILE A 36 12.88 -2.67 -1.34
CA ILE A 36 11.88 -3.56 -1.93
C ILE A 36 11.36 -3.09 -3.28
N ASP A 37 11.97 -2.05 -3.84
CA ASP A 37 11.59 -1.47 -5.13
C ASP A 37 10.11 -1.13 -5.19
N TYR A 38 9.65 -0.38 -4.22
CA TYR A 38 8.25 -0.04 -4.04
C TYR A 38 7.83 1.08 -4.99
N ASP A 39 6.81 0.83 -5.79
CA ASP A 39 6.24 1.81 -6.71
C ASP A 39 4.99 2.41 -6.08
N HIS A 40 5.06 3.69 -5.73
CA HIS A 40 4.02 4.36 -4.96
C HIS A 40 2.87 4.88 -5.83
N LEU A 41 1.64 4.59 -5.41
CA LEU A 41 0.46 5.26 -5.91
C LEU A 41 -0.33 5.76 -4.70
N PHE A 42 -0.48 7.07 -4.55
CA PHE A 42 -1.16 7.65 -3.40
C PHE A 42 -2.67 7.70 -3.64
N ILE A 43 -3.43 7.11 -2.72
CA ILE A 43 -4.89 7.03 -2.80
C ILE A 43 -5.47 7.56 -1.49
N LYS A 44 -6.40 8.50 -1.57
CA LYS A 44 -7.08 9.03 -0.38
C LYS A 44 -7.75 7.90 0.40
N HIS A 45 -7.76 8.03 1.73
CA HIS A 45 -8.35 7.00 2.59
C HIS A 45 -9.79 6.68 2.22
N ASP A 46 -10.58 7.68 1.84
CA ASP A 46 -11.99 7.48 1.50
C ASP A 46 -12.21 6.80 0.14
N LEU A 47 -11.16 6.67 -0.66
CA LEU A 47 -11.21 5.95 -1.93
C LEU A 47 -10.63 4.54 -1.83
N PHE A 48 -10.23 4.12 -0.64
CA PHE A 48 -9.59 2.83 -0.38
C PHE A 48 -10.45 2.00 0.56
N LYS A 49 -10.58 0.72 0.26
CA LYS A 49 -11.32 -0.22 1.11
C LYS A 49 -10.55 -1.52 1.22
N LEU A 50 -10.26 -1.91 2.47
CA LEU A 50 -9.67 -3.22 2.75
C LEU A 50 -10.79 -4.25 2.72
N THR A 51 -10.72 -5.22 1.82
CA THR A 51 -11.81 -6.18 1.60
C THR A 51 -11.60 -7.50 2.32
N SER A 52 -10.36 -7.86 2.63
CA SER A 52 -10.10 -9.06 3.45
C SER A 52 -8.72 -8.99 4.08
N GLY A 53 -8.51 -9.79 5.14
CA GLY A 53 -7.21 -9.99 5.74
C GLY A 53 -6.78 -8.96 6.76
N LYS A 54 -7.70 -8.17 7.28
CA LYS A 54 -7.37 -7.13 8.26
C LYS A 54 -6.57 -7.70 9.45
N GLU A 55 -6.96 -8.87 9.92
CA GLU A 55 -6.33 -9.53 11.08
C GLU A 55 -4.93 -10.08 10.76
N LEU A 56 -4.57 -10.13 9.48
CA LEU A 56 -3.27 -10.63 9.03
C LEU A 56 -2.27 -9.50 8.73
N ILE A 57 -2.68 -8.25 8.96
CA ILE A 57 -1.81 -7.11 8.73
C ILE A 57 -0.90 -6.90 9.94
N GLU A 58 0.42 -6.90 9.71
CA GLU A 58 1.40 -6.48 10.70
C GLU A 58 1.91 -5.10 10.35
N LYS A 59 2.43 -4.41 11.35
CA LYS A 59 2.92 -3.05 11.21
C LYS A 59 4.38 -2.97 11.62
N TYR A 60 5.19 -2.38 10.76
CA TYR A 60 6.59 -2.08 11.05
C TYR A 60 6.78 -0.56 11.07
N VAL A 61 7.32 -0.05 12.18
CA VAL A 61 7.61 1.37 12.34
C VAL A 61 9.05 1.47 12.85
N PHE A 62 9.83 2.35 12.24
CA PHE A 62 11.23 2.53 12.62
C PHE A 62 11.54 3.99 12.89
N GLU A 63 12.56 4.23 13.72
CA GLU A 63 12.98 5.56 14.16
C GLU A 63 11.83 6.29 14.83
N THR A 64 11.70 7.62 14.62
CA THR A 64 10.62 8.42 15.16
C THR A 64 9.52 8.65 14.12
N GLU A 65 9.49 7.83 13.08
CA GLU A 65 8.62 8.03 11.95
C GLU A 65 7.17 7.78 12.28
N SER A 66 6.30 8.60 11.68
CA SER A 66 4.86 8.41 11.74
C SER A 66 4.33 7.53 10.62
N ALA A 67 5.20 7.13 9.69
CA ALA A 67 4.82 6.18 8.64
C ALA A 67 4.61 4.79 9.23
N LYS A 68 3.55 4.12 8.76
CA LYS A 68 3.19 2.78 9.23
C LYS A 68 3.26 1.84 8.06
N HIS A 69 4.26 0.97 8.06
CA HIS A 69 4.53 0.03 6.98
C HIS A 69 3.80 -1.27 7.26
N TYR A 70 2.70 -1.48 6.53
CA TYR A 70 1.88 -2.68 6.71
C TYR A 70 2.37 -3.81 5.80
N PHE A 71 2.34 -5.01 6.32
CA PHE A 71 2.70 -6.19 5.52
C PHE A 71 1.90 -7.39 5.97
N CYS A 72 1.83 -8.39 5.10
CA CYS A 72 1.09 -9.63 5.38
C CYS A 72 1.90 -10.52 6.31
N LYS A 73 1.27 -11.02 7.39
CA LYS A 73 1.92 -11.95 8.32
C LYS A 73 2.32 -13.26 7.65
N LEU A 74 1.60 -13.67 6.60
CA LEU A 74 1.78 -14.98 5.99
C LEU A 74 2.84 -14.96 4.89
N CYS A 75 2.81 -13.96 4.01
CA CYS A 75 3.75 -13.90 2.88
C CYS A 75 4.77 -12.79 2.96
N GLY A 76 4.61 -11.86 3.90
CA GLY A 76 5.56 -10.77 4.13
C GLY A 76 5.48 -9.62 3.14
N ILE A 77 4.60 -9.65 2.17
CA ILE A 77 4.52 -8.62 1.13
C ILE A 77 3.86 -7.36 1.68
N LYS A 78 4.50 -6.22 1.41
CA LYS A 78 3.99 -4.89 1.74
C LYS A 78 3.22 -4.37 0.53
N SER A 79 1.89 -4.53 0.56
CA SER A 79 1.04 -4.16 -0.57
C SER A 79 0.53 -2.72 -0.47
N PHE A 80 0.48 -2.15 0.73
CA PHE A 80 0.14 -0.76 0.94
C PHE A 80 0.69 -0.30 2.29
N TYR A 81 0.78 1.02 2.49
CA TYR A 81 1.20 1.54 3.79
C TYR A 81 0.68 2.96 4.00
N GLN A 82 0.78 3.45 5.24
CA GLN A 82 0.41 4.81 5.61
C GLN A 82 1.68 5.68 5.57
N PRO A 83 1.86 6.51 4.54
CA PRO A 83 3.05 7.35 4.45
C PRO A 83 2.96 8.55 5.39
N ARG A 84 4.13 9.01 5.85
CA ARG A 84 4.22 10.20 6.67
C ARG A 84 3.88 11.45 5.88
N SER A 85 4.29 11.51 4.62
CA SER A 85 4.13 12.70 3.78
C SER A 85 2.70 12.95 3.34
N HIS A 86 1.85 11.92 3.39
CA HIS A 86 0.46 11.99 2.92
C HIS A 86 -0.45 11.39 3.98
N PRO A 87 -0.71 12.12 5.10
CA PRO A 87 -1.48 11.54 6.21
C PRO A 87 -2.93 11.21 5.88
N ASP A 88 -3.47 11.78 4.81
CA ASP A 88 -4.86 11.54 4.37
C ASP A 88 -4.95 10.43 3.31
N SER A 89 -3.84 9.79 2.98
CA SER A 89 -3.77 8.82 1.89
C SER A 89 -3.04 7.56 2.32
N TYR A 90 -3.32 6.46 1.63
CA TYR A 90 -2.46 5.28 1.65
C TYR A 90 -1.58 5.29 0.40
N SER A 91 -0.41 4.71 0.52
CA SER A 91 0.44 4.44 -0.65
C SER A 91 0.23 2.99 -1.04
N ILE A 92 -0.17 2.77 -2.28
CA ILE A 92 -0.42 1.44 -2.83
C ILE A 92 0.81 1.02 -3.63
N HIS A 93 1.26 -0.21 -3.44
CA HIS A 93 2.35 -0.77 -4.23
C HIS A 93 1.79 -1.21 -5.58
N LEU A 94 2.18 -0.52 -6.65
CA LEU A 94 1.62 -0.79 -7.98
C LEU A 94 1.81 -2.24 -8.42
N LYS A 95 2.91 -2.86 -8.04
CA LYS A 95 3.17 -4.27 -8.37
C LYS A 95 2.21 -5.24 -7.69
N CYS A 96 1.44 -4.76 -6.72
CA CYS A 96 0.44 -5.56 -6.01
C CYS A 96 -0.98 -5.34 -6.54
N VAL A 97 -1.15 -4.49 -7.54
CA VAL A 97 -2.45 -4.20 -8.14
C VAL A 97 -2.72 -5.23 -9.24
N ASP A 98 -3.93 -5.76 -9.26
CA ASP A 98 -4.38 -6.68 -10.31
C ASP A 98 -4.45 -5.96 -11.65
N ASP A 99 -4.28 -6.68 -12.73
CA ASP A 99 -4.35 -6.11 -14.08
C ASP A 99 -5.71 -5.57 -14.44
#